data_174f5514823ae171b1376840d66c1e93
#
_entry.id   174f5514823ae171b1376840d66c1e93
#
_cell.length_a   1.000
_cell.length_b   1.000
_cell.length_c   1.000
_cell.angle_alpha   90.00
_cell.angle_beta   90.00
_cell.angle_gamma   90.00
#
_symmetry.space_group_name_H-M   'P 1'
#
loop_
_entity.id
_entity.type
_entity.pdbx_description
1 polymer ?
#
loop_
_entity_poly.entity_id
_entity_poly.type
_entity_poly.pdbx_seq_one_letter_code
_entity_poly.pdbx_strand_id
1 'polypeptide(L)'
;GLIVGQSAVEAGIVSTMVVIVVALTAIASFAIPNEAFASVFRLLKFVIIITSALYGILGFILAMLVLVFHLASLDSFGVPYMSPVVTCGYTGEGYKDFVVRAPIKKMINRPKWSNPDERRRLVRKRK
;
A
#
# COMPACT_ATOMS: atom_id res chain seq x y z
N GLY A 1 24.96 11.84 11.43
CA GLY A 1 23.57 12.35 11.34
C GLY A 1 23.18 13.23 12.51
N LEU A 2 23.47 12.79 13.76
CA LEU A 2 23.03 13.50 14.97
C LEU A 2 23.67 14.89 15.09
N ILE A 3 24.99 14.99 14.93
CA ILE A 3 25.74 16.24 15.04
C ILE A 3 25.30 17.25 13.99
N VAL A 4 25.14 16.82 12.74
CA VAL A 4 24.69 17.70 11.64
C VAL A 4 23.24 18.16 11.86
N GLY A 5 22.37 17.28 12.33
CA GLY A 5 20.98 17.63 12.65
C GLY A 5 20.89 18.66 13.78
N GLN A 6 21.66 18.48 14.83
CA GLN A 6 21.69 19.39 15.96
C GLN A 6 22.24 20.78 15.57
N SER A 7 23.35 20.82 14.83
CA SER A 7 23.90 22.08 14.32
C SER A 7 22.95 22.83 13.39
N ALA A 8 22.18 22.10 12.55
CA ALA A 8 21.18 22.70 11.67
C ALA A 8 20.00 23.33 12.45
N VAL A 9 19.60 22.70 13.55
CA VAL A 9 18.57 23.24 14.46
C VAL A 9 19.10 24.48 15.22
N GLU A 10 20.30 24.41 15.75
CA GLU A 10 20.93 25.53 16.45
C GLU A 10 21.16 26.75 15.53
N ALA A 11 21.48 26.50 14.25
CA ALA A 11 21.56 27.52 13.21
C ALA A 11 20.20 28.08 12.75
N GLY A 12 19.10 27.54 13.24
CA GLY A 12 17.75 27.98 12.86
C GLY A 12 17.35 27.63 11.40
N ILE A 13 18.13 26.79 10.71
CA ILE A 13 17.87 26.41 9.31
C ILE A 13 16.70 25.43 9.23
N VAL A 14 16.56 24.55 10.23
CA VAL A 14 15.56 23.49 10.29
C VAL A 14 14.87 23.50 11.65
N SER A 15 13.55 23.30 11.66
CA SER A 15 12.81 23.17 12.91
C SER A 15 13.10 21.81 13.57
N THR A 16 13.14 21.77 14.90
CA THR A 16 13.32 20.54 15.68
C THR A 16 12.31 19.47 15.34
N MET A 17 11.07 19.84 15.04
CA MET A 17 9.99 18.92 14.62
C MET A 17 10.33 18.18 13.33
N VAL A 18 10.92 18.87 12.35
CA VAL A 18 11.32 18.25 11.08
C VAL A 18 12.40 17.20 11.30
N VAL A 19 13.37 17.49 12.17
CA VAL A 19 14.46 16.55 12.49
C VAL A 19 13.90 15.28 13.14
N ILE A 20 12.94 15.42 14.06
CA ILE A 20 12.27 14.26 14.69
C ILE A 20 11.53 13.41 13.67
N VAL A 21 10.75 14.03 12.77
CA VAL A 21 10.00 13.32 11.72
C VAL A 21 10.96 12.59 10.77
N VAL A 22 12.06 13.22 10.37
CA VAL A 22 13.07 12.59 9.51
C VAL A 22 13.75 11.42 10.22
N ALA A 23 14.09 11.56 11.50
CA ALA A 23 14.67 10.47 12.29
C ALA A 23 13.71 9.28 12.41
N LEU A 24 12.42 9.54 12.70
CA LEU A 24 11.37 8.51 12.76
C LEU A 24 11.20 7.79 11.42
N THR A 25 11.19 8.54 10.32
CA THR A 25 11.07 7.94 8.97
C THR A 25 12.29 7.10 8.60
N ALA A 26 13.50 7.51 9.06
CA ALA A 26 14.71 6.72 8.87
C ALA A 26 14.63 5.38 9.62
N ILE A 27 14.21 5.41 10.89
CA ILE A 27 14.04 4.20 11.70
C ILE A 27 12.95 3.30 11.08
N ALA A 28 11.82 3.86 10.66
CA ALA A 28 10.73 3.12 10.02
C ALA A 28 11.17 2.44 8.71
N SER A 29 12.15 3.00 8.00
CA SER A 29 12.66 2.38 6.76
C SER A 29 13.35 1.03 6.97
N PHE A 30 13.87 0.77 8.17
CA PHE A 30 14.46 -0.53 8.52
C PHE A 30 13.41 -1.64 8.74
N ALA A 31 12.14 -1.28 8.94
CA ALA A 31 11.07 -2.24 9.09
C ALA A 31 10.72 -2.96 7.76
N ILE A 32 11.18 -2.44 6.64
CA ILE A 32 10.91 -3.01 5.31
C ILE A 32 12.01 -4.04 4.99
N PRO A 33 11.68 -5.35 4.92
CA PRO A 33 12.69 -6.40 4.74
C PRO A 33 13.30 -6.45 3.34
N ASN A 34 12.65 -5.84 2.34
CA ASN A 34 13.12 -5.83 0.95
C ASN A 34 13.69 -4.45 0.59
N GLU A 35 15.01 -4.41 0.36
CA GLU A 35 15.74 -3.17 0.07
C GLU A 35 15.32 -2.52 -1.27
N ALA A 36 14.99 -3.34 -2.27
CA ALA A 36 14.49 -2.84 -3.55
C ALA A 36 13.13 -2.12 -3.38
N PHE A 37 12.27 -2.67 -2.55
CA PHE A 37 10.98 -2.06 -2.21
C PHE A 37 11.15 -0.78 -1.39
N ALA A 38 12.07 -0.78 -0.41
CA ALA A 38 12.40 0.41 0.38
C ALA A 38 12.93 1.56 -0.49
N SER A 39 13.71 1.26 -1.53
CA SER A 39 14.25 2.28 -2.44
C SER A 39 13.15 2.98 -3.26
N VAL A 40 12.11 2.25 -3.68
CA VAL A 40 10.96 2.83 -4.38
C VAL A 40 10.23 3.83 -3.49
N PHE A 41 9.98 3.49 -2.22
CA PHE A 41 9.36 4.43 -1.28
C PHE A 41 10.24 5.65 -1.03
N ARG A 42 11.56 5.48 -1.04
CA ARG A 42 12.50 6.59 -0.89
C ARG A 42 12.41 7.58 -2.06
N LEU A 43 12.25 7.11 -3.28
CA LEU A 43 12.03 7.97 -4.45
C LEU A 43 10.63 8.60 -4.43
N LEU A 44 9.62 7.81 -4.09
CA LEU A 44 8.22 8.25 -4.06
C LEU A 44 8.00 9.41 -3.08
N LYS A 45 8.62 9.37 -1.90
CA LYS A 45 8.49 10.46 -0.93
C LYS A 45 9.00 11.80 -1.49
N PHE A 46 10.06 11.81 -2.29
CA PHE A 46 10.55 13.05 -2.92
C PHE A 46 9.53 13.62 -3.90
N VAL A 47 8.90 12.77 -4.71
CA VAL A 47 7.84 13.20 -5.64
C VAL A 47 6.67 13.82 -4.88
N ILE A 48 6.24 13.19 -3.78
CA ILE A 48 5.14 13.69 -2.94
C ILE A 48 5.52 15.01 -2.27
N ILE A 49 6.75 15.15 -1.77
CA ILE A 49 7.24 16.40 -1.14
C ILE A 49 7.25 17.54 -2.17
N ILE A 50 7.77 17.31 -3.38
CA ILE A 50 7.84 18.33 -4.43
C ILE A 50 6.44 18.77 -4.86
N THR A 51 5.54 17.81 -5.12
CA THR A 51 4.16 18.13 -5.51
C THR A 51 3.39 18.87 -4.41
N SER A 52 3.62 18.48 -3.15
CA SER A 52 3.05 19.17 -2.00
C SER A 52 3.64 20.56 -1.79
N ALA A 53 4.92 20.76 -2.07
CA ALA A 53 5.56 22.07 -1.99
C ALA A 53 5.01 23.06 -3.04
N LEU A 54 4.68 22.59 -4.24
CA LEU A 54 4.17 23.41 -5.33
C LEU A 54 2.67 23.75 -5.18
N TYR A 55 1.87 22.78 -4.82
CA TYR A 55 0.40 22.87 -4.81
C TYR A 55 -0.21 22.77 -3.40
N GLY A 56 0.62 22.73 -2.35
CA GLY A 56 0.16 22.57 -0.98
C GLY A 56 -0.58 21.25 -0.75
N ILE A 57 -1.63 21.30 0.05
CA ILE A 57 -2.44 20.12 0.41
C ILE A 57 -3.12 19.47 -0.81
N LEU A 58 -3.48 20.24 -1.82
CA LEU A 58 -4.02 19.70 -3.07
C LEU A 58 -3.01 18.86 -3.82
N GLY A 59 -1.73 19.28 -3.85
CA GLY A 59 -0.64 18.51 -4.45
C GLY A 59 -0.43 17.17 -3.76
N PHE A 60 -0.53 17.16 -2.43
CA PHE A 60 -0.45 15.92 -1.65
C PHE A 60 -1.58 14.94 -2.00
N ILE A 61 -2.84 15.43 -2.02
CA ILE A 61 -4.02 14.62 -2.34
C ILE A 61 -3.93 14.07 -3.77
N LEU A 62 -3.55 14.91 -4.74
CA LEU A 62 -3.39 14.50 -6.14
C LEU A 62 -2.29 13.45 -6.30
N ALA A 63 -1.14 13.64 -5.66
CA ALA A 63 -0.03 12.67 -5.71
C ALA A 63 -0.46 11.31 -5.13
N MET A 64 -1.16 11.31 -3.99
CA MET A 64 -1.70 10.09 -3.39
C MET A 64 -2.74 9.42 -4.27
N LEU A 65 -3.61 10.19 -4.90
CA LEU A 65 -4.64 9.66 -5.80
C LEU A 65 -4.01 9.00 -7.03
N VAL A 66 -3.05 9.66 -7.68
CA VAL A 66 -2.30 9.12 -8.82
C VAL A 66 -1.58 7.83 -8.42
N LEU A 67 -0.97 7.79 -7.24
CA LEU A 67 -0.29 6.61 -6.74
C LEU A 67 -1.25 5.43 -6.54
N VAL A 68 -2.41 5.67 -5.91
CA VAL A 68 -3.42 4.63 -5.70
C VAL A 68 -3.96 4.13 -7.04
N PHE A 69 -4.22 5.03 -8.00
CA PHE A 69 -4.62 4.64 -9.36
C PHE A 69 -3.55 3.81 -10.06
N HIS A 70 -2.29 4.20 -9.94
CA HIS A 70 -1.18 3.45 -10.53
C HIS A 70 -1.09 2.04 -9.94
N LEU A 71 -1.18 1.90 -8.61
CA LEU A 71 -1.19 0.58 -7.97
C LEU A 71 -2.41 -0.26 -8.36
N ALA A 72 -3.58 0.39 -8.52
CA ALA A 72 -4.81 -0.29 -8.91
C ALA A 72 -4.79 -0.80 -10.37
N SER A 73 -4.06 -0.10 -11.25
CA SER A 73 -3.88 -0.47 -12.66
C SER A 73 -2.79 -1.50 -12.90
N LEU A 74 -2.01 -1.84 -11.87
CA LEU A 74 -0.90 -2.78 -12.00
C LEU A 74 -1.41 -4.22 -11.97
N ASP A 75 -1.22 -4.92 -13.08
CA ASP A 75 -1.53 -6.34 -13.19
C ASP A 75 -0.24 -7.17 -13.10
N SER A 76 -0.22 -8.13 -12.18
CA SER A 76 0.89 -9.06 -12.03
C SER A 76 0.41 -10.47 -12.36
N PHE A 77 0.91 -11.04 -13.46
CA PHE A 77 0.53 -12.38 -13.93
C PHE A 77 -0.99 -12.60 -14.10
N GLY A 78 -1.71 -11.56 -14.57
CA GLY A 78 -3.16 -11.62 -14.76
C GLY A 78 -3.98 -11.47 -13.49
N VAL A 79 -3.33 -11.14 -12.36
CA VAL A 79 -4.00 -10.81 -11.10
C VAL A 79 -3.73 -9.34 -10.77
N PRO A 80 -4.75 -8.50 -10.55
CA PRO A 80 -4.55 -7.11 -10.18
C PRO A 80 -3.82 -7.02 -8.84
N TYR A 81 -2.80 -6.15 -8.77
CA TYR A 81 -1.93 -5.99 -7.60
C TYR A 81 -2.71 -5.68 -6.31
N MET A 82 -3.74 -4.86 -6.41
CA MET A 82 -4.62 -4.53 -5.28
C MET A 82 -5.79 -5.51 -5.10
N SER A 83 -5.70 -6.73 -5.62
CA SER A 83 -6.66 -7.76 -5.29
C SER A 83 -6.50 -8.17 -3.80
N PRO A 84 -7.58 -8.29 -3.02
CA PRO A 84 -9.00 -8.30 -3.37
C PRO A 84 -9.71 -6.94 -3.25
N VAL A 85 -9.01 -5.84 -2.90
CA VAL A 85 -9.64 -4.54 -2.62
C VAL A 85 -10.35 -3.97 -3.85
N VAL A 86 -9.67 -3.97 -5.01
CA VAL A 86 -10.23 -3.43 -6.25
C VAL A 86 -11.20 -4.40 -6.92
N THR A 87 -11.01 -5.71 -6.75
CA THR A 87 -11.87 -6.75 -7.34
C THR A 87 -13.06 -7.13 -6.47
N CYS A 88 -13.26 -6.46 -5.34
CA CYS A 88 -14.38 -6.71 -4.42
C CYS A 88 -15.75 -6.64 -5.10
N GLY A 89 -15.91 -5.76 -6.11
CA GLY A 89 -17.14 -5.64 -6.89
C GLY A 89 -17.40 -6.78 -7.89
N TYR A 90 -16.34 -7.46 -8.35
CA TYR A 90 -16.46 -8.49 -9.41
C TYR A 90 -16.77 -9.90 -8.90
N THR A 91 -16.55 -10.21 -7.64
CA THR A 91 -16.65 -11.59 -7.13
C THR A 91 -17.51 -11.78 -5.90
N GLY A 92 -18.08 -10.74 -5.32
CA GLY A 92 -19.01 -10.84 -4.18
C GLY A 92 -18.54 -11.59 -2.92
N GLU A 93 -17.49 -12.42 -3.02
CA GLU A 93 -16.98 -13.28 -1.96
C GLU A 93 -15.48 -13.08 -1.63
N GLY A 94 -14.72 -12.37 -2.49
CA GLY A 94 -13.28 -12.13 -2.27
C GLY A 94 -12.94 -11.31 -1.02
N TYR A 95 -13.88 -10.56 -0.55
CA TYR A 95 -13.81 -9.72 0.64
C TYR A 95 -13.93 -10.54 1.96
N LYS A 96 -14.56 -11.71 1.92
CA LYS A 96 -14.80 -12.53 3.13
C LYS A 96 -13.54 -13.18 3.71
N ASP A 97 -12.45 -13.23 2.97
CA ASP A 97 -11.17 -13.85 3.40
C ASP A 97 -10.05 -12.83 3.64
N PHE A 98 -10.30 -11.55 3.35
CA PHE A 98 -9.29 -10.49 3.46
C PHE A 98 -9.33 -9.76 4.80
N VAL A 99 -10.51 -9.27 5.21
CA VAL A 99 -10.67 -8.49 6.46
C VAL A 99 -11.14 -9.38 7.60
N VAL A 100 -12.08 -10.28 7.33
CA VAL A 100 -12.62 -11.22 8.31
C VAL A 100 -12.64 -12.61 7.71
N ARG A 101 -11.89 -13.53 8.30
CA ARG A 101 -11.87 -14.92 7.86
C ARG A 101 -13.22 -15.58 8.10
N ALA A 102 -13.99 -15.77 7.04
CA ALA A 102 -15.27 -16.46 7.13
C ALA A 102 -15.10 -17.97 7.37
N PRO A 103 -16.00 -18.63 8.09
CA PRO A 103 -15.94 -20.07 8.27
C PRO A 103 -16.01 -20.79 6.91
N ILE A 104 -15.18 -21.83 6.74
CA ILE A 104 -14.98 -22.58 5.47
C ILE A 104 -16.31 -23.04 4.86
N LYS A 105 -17.33 -23.34 5.69
CA LYS A 105 -18.68 -23.72 5.25
C LYS A 105 -19.40 -22.64 4.43
N LYS A 106 -19.02 -21.35 4.59
CA LYS A 106 -19.59 -20.21 3.84
C LYS A 106 -18.79 -19.86 2.60
N MET A 107 -17.59 -20.44 2.42
CA MET A 107 -16.73 -20.24 1.24
C MET A 107 -17.03 -21.32 0.19
N ILE A 108 -18.12 -21.15 -0.54
CA ILE A 108 -18.60 -22.13 -1.51
C ILE A 108 -17.87 -21.97 -2.86
N ASN A 109 -17.51 -20.73 -3.24
CA ASN A 109 -16.93 -20.42 -4.53
C ASN A 109 -15.44 -20.08 -4.41
N ARG A 110 -14.67 -20.45 -5.44
CA ARG A 110 -13.28 -20.04 -5.59
C ARG A 110 -13.20 -18.66 -6.25
N PRO A 111 -12.22 -17.81 -5.90
CA PRO A 111 -12.04 -16.53 -6.56
C PRO A 111 -11.70 -16.71 -8.05
N LYS A 112 -12.18 -15.80 -8.88
CA LYS A 112 -12.04 -15.89 -10.36
C LYS A 112 -10.57 -15.88 -10.82
N TRP A 113 -9.68 -15.16 -10.13
CA TRP A 113 -8.26 -15.05 -10.50
C TRP A 113 -7.46 -16.33 -10.25
N SER A 114 -7.98 -17.28 -9.48
CA SER A 114 -7.36 -18.58 -9.28
C SER A 114 -7.50 -19.51 -10.51
N ASN A 115 -8.18 -19.01 -11.59
CA ASN A 115 -8.46 -19.75 -12.83
C ASN A 115 -8.76 -21.24 -12.59
N PRO A 116 -9.69 -21.58 -11.70
CA PRO A 116 -9.99 -22.98 -11.39
C PRO A 116 -10.87 -23.56 -12.49
N ASP A 117 -10.56 -24.74 -12.95
CA ASP A 117 -11.43 -25.54 -13.84
C ASP A 117 -12.80 -25.77 -13.20
N GLU A 118 -12.83 -25.87 -11.87
CA GLU A 118 -14.06 -25.93 -11.08
C GLU A 118 -14.19 -24.72 -10.14
N ARG A 119 -15.23 -23.90 -10.35
CA ARG A 119 -15.53 -22.74 -9.50
C ARG A 119 -16.05 -23.09 -8.11
N ARG A 120 -16.61 -24.30 -7.92
CA ARG A 120 -17.15 -24.73 -6.62
C ARG A 120 -16.11 -25.46 -5.80
N ARG A 121 -15.90 -24.98 -4.59
CA ARG A 121 -14.97 -25.57 -3.61
C ARG A 121 -15.60 -26.72 -2.82
N LEU A 122 -16.91 -26.65 -2.60
CA LEU A 122 -17.66 -27.64 -1.83
C LEU A 122 -18.81 -28.17 -2.69
N VAL A 123 -18.78 -29.47 -2.98
CA VAL A 123 -19.91 -30.18 -3.55
C VAL A 123 -20.92 -30.37 -2.42
N ARG A 124 -22.06 -29.70 -2.49
CA ARG A 124 -23.17 -29.92 -1.57
C ARG A 124 -23.73 -31.32 -1.87
N LYS A 125 -23.38 -32.34 -1.07
CA LYS A 125 -24.09 -33.60 -1.11
C LYS A 125 -25.57 -33.31 -0.85
N ARG A 126 -26.40 -33.47 -1.87
CA ARG A 126 -27.87 -33.52 -1.72
C ARG A 126 -28.15 -34.72 -0.80
N LYS A 127 -28.70 -34.46 0.38
CA LYS A 127 -29.51 -35.44 1.12
C LYS A 127 -30.91 -35.37 0.60
#